data_86019cf0a6101cb886463d4f8a46872d
#
_entry.id   86019cf0a6101cb886463d4f8a46872d
#
_cell.length_a   1.000
_cell.length_b   1.000
_cell.length_c   1.000
_cell.angle_alpha   90.00
_cell.angle_beta   90.00
_cell.angle_gamma   90.00
#
_symmetry.space_group_name_H-M   'P 1'
#
loop_
_entity.id
_entity.type
_entity.pdbx_description
1 polymer ?
#
loop_
_entity_poly.entity_id
_entity_poly.type
_entity_poly.pdbx_seq_one_letter_code
_entity_poly.pdbx_strand_id
1 'polypeptide(L)'
;MFVLPRYRLSSRLRECDDAPLLLYYKGNADLNRTHVINMVGTRHCTEYGKDICRRFVDELATLCPDVLVVSGLAYGIDIHSHRAALDNGLDTVGVLAHGLDQIYPRLHRDTAIQMTSQGGLLTEFMSRTNADKVNFVRRNRIVAGMADAPSWWNRPKRAAH
;
A
#
# COMPACT_ATOMS: atom_id res chain seq x y z
N MET A 1 -4.67 17.49 1.79
CA MET A 1 -5.15 16.38 2.64
C MET A 1 -6.66 16.36 2.60
N PHE A 2 -7.24 15.21 2.33
CA PHE A 2 -8.69 15.01 2.29
C PHE A 2 -9.12 14.09 3.42
N VAL A 3 -10.31 14.34 3.94
CA VAL A 3 -10.98 13.45 4.87
C VAL A 3 -12.05 12.68 4.08
N LEU A 4 -11.97 11.35 4.12
CA LEU A 4 -12.88 10.46 3.41
C LEU A 4 -13.79 9.74 4.42
N PRO A 5 -15.01 10.23 4.66
CA PRO A 5 -15.98 9.51 5.46
C PRO A 5 -16.42 8.22 4.76
N ARG A 6 -17.02 7.29 5.49
CA ARG A 6 -17.37 5.95 5.01
C ARG A 6 -18.05 5.94 3.63
N TYR A 7 -18.95 6.87 3.37
CA TYR A 7 -19.66 6.93 2.07
C TYR A 7 -18.80 7.38 0.88
N ARG A 8 -17.58 7.92 1.14
CA ARG A 8 -16.58 8.32 0.14
C ARG A 8 -15.41 7.35 0.01
N LEU A 9 -15.39 6.27 0.77
CA LEU A 9 -14.38 5.22 0.62
C LEU A 9 -14.53 4.53 -0.73
N SER A 10 -13.47 3.86 -1.16
CA SER A 10 -13.56 2.98 -2.34
C SER A 10 -14.71 1.99 -2.19
N SER A 11 -15.37 1.64 -3.27
CA SER A 11 -16.50 0.71 -3.25
C SER A 11 -16.12 -0.62 -2.61
N ARG A 12 -14.93 -1.15 -2.95
CA ARG A 12 -14.41 -2.39 -2.38
C ARG A 12 -14.28 -2.35 -0.86
N LEU A 13 -13.74 -1.26 -0.35
CA LEU A 13 -13.54 -1.10 1.09
C LEU A 13 -14.84 -0.92 1.86
N ARG A 14 -15.83 -0.26 1.26
CA ARG A 14 -17.17 -0.12 1.86
C ARG A 14 -17.91 -1.43 2.05
N GLU A 15 -17.64 -2.42 1.20
CA GLU A 15 -18.23 -3.76 1.26
C GLU A 15 -17.64 -4.62 2.39
N CYS A 16 -16.53 -4.21 2.98
CA CYS A 16 -15.91 -4.95 4.08
C CYS A 16 -16.68 -4.75 5.38
N ASP A 17 -16.88 -5.84 6.15
CA ASP A 17 -17.57 -5.81 7.44
C ASP A 17 -16.86 -4.90 8.45
N ASP A 18 -15.53 -4.88 8.39
CA ASP A 18 -14.64 -4.08 9.24
C ASP A 18 -14.14 -2.80 8.56
N ALA A 19 -14.88 -2.26 7.59
CA ALA A 19 -14.55 -1.03 6.90
C ALA A 19 -14.34 0.12 7.90
N PRO A 20 -13.30 0.97 7.72
CA PRO A 20 -13.09 2.11 8.59
C PRO A 20 -14.24 3.13 8.44
N LEU A 21 -14.53 3.86 9.53
CA LEU A 21 -15.54 4.93 9.51
C LEU A 21 -15.02 6.17 8.77
N LEU A 22 -13.72 6.37 8.80
CA LEU A 22 -13.05 7.55 8.29
C LEU A 22 -11.64 7.19 7.84
N LEU A 23 -11.21 7.78 6.71
CA LEU A 23 -9.83 7.74 6.26
C LEU A 23 -9.31 9.15 5.99
N TYR A 24 -8.05 9.36 6.28
CA TYR A 24 -7.29 10.54 5.86
C TYR A 24 -6.49 10.21 4.62
N TYR A 25 -6.56 11.05 3.60
CA TYR A 25 -5.93 10.81 2.31
C TYR A 25 -5.13 12.02 1.84
N LYS A 26 -3.93 11.77 1.34
CA LYS A 26 -3.07 12.77 0.68
C LYS A 26 -2.52 12.18 -0.60
N GLY A 27 -3.03 12.63 -1.72
CA GLY A 27 -2.62 12.14 -3.04
C GLY A 27 -3.59 12.56 -4.13
N ASN A 28 -3.40 11.99 -5.31
CA ASN A 28 -4.15 12.32 -6.53
C ASN A 28 -4.71 11.09 -7.26
N ALA A 29 -4.51 9.88 -6.75
CA ALA A 29 -5.03 8.68 -7.37
C ALA A 29 -6.55 8.52 -7.16
N ASP A 30 -7.23 7.97 -8.15
CA ASP A 30 -8.58 7.46 -7.99
C ASP A 30 -8.53 6.10 -7.27
N LEU A 31 -9.09 6.06 -6.07
CA LEU A 31 -9.13 4.84 -5.25
C LEU A 31 -10.18 3.82 -5.74
N ASN A 32 -11.03 4.20 -6.69
CA ASN A 32 -12.03 3.34 -7.34
C ASN A 32 -11.63 2.87 -8.74
N ARG A 33 -10.35 2.81 -9.03
CA ARG A 33 -9.89 2.27 -10.32
C ARG A 33 -10.45 0.89 -10.59
N THR A 34 -10.63 0.58 -11.88
CA THR A 34 -11.15 -0.71 -12.33
C THR A 34 -10.31 -1.88 -11.86
N HIS A 35 -8.98 -1.70 -11.85
CA HIS A 35 -8.05 -2.72 -11.37
C HIS A 35 -7.23 -2.17 -10.21
N VAL A 36 -7.34 -2.81 -9.07
CA VAL A 36 -6.57 -2.52 -7.86
C VAL A 36 -5.93 -3.80 -7.35
N ILE A 37 -4.62 -3.80 -7.25
CA ILE A 37 -3.85 -4.93 -6.72
C ILE A 37 -3.13 -4.51 -5.46
N ASN A 38 -3.11 -5.36 -4.44
CA ASN A 38 -2.23 -5.14 -3.31
C ASN A 38 -0.97 -6.00 -3.41
N MET A 39 0.12 -5.45 -2.93
CA MET A 39 1.42 -6.13 -2.85
C MET A 39 1.83 -6.19 -1.38
N VAL A 40 1.80 -7.38 -0.79
CA VAL A 40 2.15 -7.61 0.61
C VAL A 40 3.16 -8.73 0.71
N GLY A 41 4.19 -8.56 1.52
CA GLY A 41 5.20 -9.59 1.66
C GLY A 41 6.08 -9.42 2.89
N THR A 42 7.16 -10.20 2.92
CA THR A 42 8.12 -10.18 4.01
C THR A 42 8.85 -8.84 4.10
N ARG A 43 9.14 -8.41 5.33
CA ARG A 43 10.00 -7.25 5.61
C ARG A 43 11.48 -7.53 5.29
N HIS A 44 11.89 -8.79 5.32
CA HIS A 44 13.24 -9.27 5.02
C HIS A 44 13.21 -10.06 3.71
N CYS A 45 13.06 -9.35 2.59
CA CYS A 45 13.09 -9.99 1.28
C CYS A 45 14.53 -10.21 0.79
N THR A 46 14.73 -11.34 0.09
CA THR A 46 15.98 -11.63 -0.58
C THR A 46 16.15 -10.77 -1.83
N GLU A 47 17.35 -10.67 -2.37
CA GLU A 47 17.59 -9.99 -3.66
C GLU A 47 16.75 -10.60 -4.78
N TYR A 48 16.61 -11.93 -4.77
CA TYR A 48 15.69 -12.62 -5.69
C TYR A 48 14.23 -12.18 -5.51
N GLY A 49 13.75 -12.05 -4.27
CA GLY A 49 12.41 -11.57 -3.98
C GLY A 49 12.17 -10.14 -4.46
N LYS A 50 13.15 -9.26 -4.31
CA LYS A 50 13.10 -7.88 -4.83
C LYS A 50 13.03 -7.86 -6.35
N ASP A 51 13.85 -8.69 -7.02
CA ASP A 51 13.87 -8.78 -8.47
C ASP A 51 12.55 -9.30 -9.04
N ILE A 52 11.99 -10.34 -8.45
CA ILE A 52 10.67 -10.87 -8.85
C ILE A 52 9.59 -9.83 -8.65
N CYS A 53 9.59 -9.11 -7.52
CA CYS A 53 8.62 -8.04 -7.25
C CYS A 53 8.69 -6.96 -8.35
N ARG A 54 9.90 -6.50 -8.70
CA ARG A 54 10.11 -5.50 -9.74
C ARG A 54 9.63 -5.99 -11.10
N ARG A 55 10.05 -7.18 -11.51
CA ARG A 55 9.65 -7.78 -12.81
C ARG A 55 8.15 -7.97 -12.92
N PHE A 56 7.51 -8.38 -11.84
CA PHE A 56 6.05 -8.50 -11.81
C PHE A 56 5.36 -7.16 -12.05
N VAL A 57 5.82 -6.09 -11.39
CA VAL A 57 5.25 -4.76 -11.57
C VAL A 57 5.56 -4.22 -12.97
N ASP A 58 6.74 -4.49 -13.53
CA ASP A 58 7.10 -4.12 -14.90
C ASP A 58 6.15 -4.77 -15.91
N GLU A 59 5.88 -6.07 -15.77
CA GLU A 59 4.92 -6.79 -16.61
C GLU A 59 3.48 -6.28 -16.41
N LEU A 60 3.11 -6.04 -15.18
CA LEU A 60 1.79 -5.51 -14.83
C LEU A 60 1.55 -4.14 -15.49
N ALA A 61 2.54 -3.27 -15.49
CA ALA A 61 2.47 -1.96 -16.13
C ALA A 61 2.27 -2.07 -17.67
N THR A 62 2.82 -3.09 -18.29
CA THR A 62 2.62 -3.37 -19.71
C THR A 62 1.22 -3.90 -20.00
N LEU A 63 0.72 -4.82 -19.19
CA LEU A 63 -0.56 -5.50 -19.38
C LEU A 63 -1.76 -4.68 -18.90
N CYS A 64 -1.58 -3.88 -17.87
CA CYS A 64 -2.63 -3.10 -17.21
C CYS A 64 -2.10 -1.73 -16.76
N PRO A 65 -1.87 -0.79 -17.72
CA PRO A 65 -1.18 0.48 -17.43
C PRO A 65 -1.96 1.43 -16.51
N ASP A 66 -3.22 1.17 -16.26
CA ASP A 66 -4.09 1.94 -15.36
C ASP A 66 -4.33 1.27 -14.00
N VAL A 67 -3.60 0.19 -13.69
CA VAL A 67 -3.72 -0.49 -12.41
C VAL A 67 -3.23 0.40 -11.26
N LEU A 68 -3.96 0.35 -10.14
CA LEU A 68 -3.54 0.96 -8.89
C LEU A 68 -2.83 -0.09 -8.02
N VAL A 69 -1.61 0.21 -7.61
CA VAL A 69 -0.84 -0.65 -6.70
C VAL A 69 -1.00 -0.15 -5.26
N VAL A 70 -1.47 -1.01 -4.38
CA VAL A 70 -1.69 -0.69 -2.96
C VAL A 70 -0.75 -1.53 -2.10
N SER A 71 -0.07 -0.90 -1.16
CA SER A 71 0.80 -1.59 -0.20
C SER A 71 0.94 -0.78 1.09
N GLY A 72 1.77 -1.23 2.02
CA GLY A 72 1.84 -0.65 3.35
C GLY A 72 3.01 0.28 3.63
N LEU A 73 3.87 0.55 2.66
CA LEU A 73 5.10 1.35 2.84
C LEU A 73 6.09 0.77 3.87
N ALA A 74 5.94 -0.49 4.25
CA ALA A 74 6.86 -1.18 5.17
C ALA A 74 8.18 -1.58 4.49
N TYR A 75 9.13 -2.06 5.28
CA TYR A 75 10.34 -2.66 4.73
C TYR A 75 10.04 -3.86 3.83
N GLY A 76 10.96 -4.19 2.94
CA GLY A 76 10.88 -5.37 2.10
C GLY A 76 9.98 -5.20 0.89
N ILE A 77 9.06 -6.11 0.67
CA ILE A 77 8.22 -6.14 -0.54
C ILE A 77 7.41 -4.85 -0.72
N ASP A 78 6.88 -4.30 0.35
CA ASP A 78 6.04 -3.09 0.30
C ASP A 78 6.79 -1.93 -0.38
N ILE A 79 7.96 -1.55 0.11
CA ILE A 79 8.72 -0.43 -0.45
C ILE A 79 9.19 -0.72 -1.87
N HIS A 80 9.57 -1.95 -2.18
CA HIS A 80 10.02 -2.31 -3.52
C HIS A 80 8.87 -2.29 -4.53
N SER A 81 7.67 -2.69 -4.13
CA SER A 81 6.48 -2.57 -4.98
C SER A 81 6.10 -1.12 -5.27
N HIS A 82 6.16 -0.24 -4.28
CA HIS A 82 5.92 1.19 -4.49
C HIS A 82 6.94 1.81 -5.44
N ARG A 83 8.23 1.53 -5.24
CA ARG A 83 9.29 2.05 -6.12
C ARG A 83 9.15 1.55 -7.55
N ALA A 84 8.88 0.25 -7.73
CA ALA A 84 8.65 -0.32 -9.05
C ALA A 84 7.43 0.29 -9.74
N ALA A 85 6.34 0.52 -9.02
CA ALA A 85 5.15 1.20 -9.54
C ALA A 85 5.48 2.63 -9.98
N LEU A 86 6.18 3.41 -9.16
CA LEU A 86 6.62 4.77 -9.51
C LEU A 86 7.51 4.79 -10.74
N ASP A 87 8.48 3.89 -10.83
CA ASP A 87 9.40 3.78 -11.96
C ASP A 87 8.68 3.43 -13.27
N ASN A 88 7.56 2.73 -13.20
CA ASN A 88 6.73 2.34 -14.35
C ASN A 88 5.58 3.32 -14.66
N GLY A 89 5.51 4.45 -13.99
CA GLY A 89 4.42 5.42 -14.19
C GLY A 89 3.06 4.96 -13.67
N LEU A 90 3.01 3.92 -12.83
CA LEU A 90 1.79 3.47 -12.17
C LEU A 90 1.51 4.29 -10.91
N ASP A 91 0.25 4.59 -10.68
CA ASP A 91 -0.16 5.14 -9.39
C ASP A 91 -0.03 4.09 -8.28
N THR A 92 0.45 4.52 -7.13
CA THR A 92 0.60 3.64 -5.97
C THR A 92 0.17 4.32 -4.68
N VAL A 93 -0.58 3.61 -3.86
CA VAL A 93 -1.12 4.10 -2.58
C VAL A 93 -0.53 3.32 -1.43
N GLY A 94 0.08 4.07 -0.51
CA GLY A 94 0.58 3.54 0.76
C GLY A 94 -0.46 3.70 1.86
N VAL A 95 -0.89 2.59 2.44
CA VAL A 95 -1.74 2.57 3.63
C VAL A 95 -0.84 2.55 4.86
N LEU A 96 -0.95 3.58 5.69
CA LEU A 96 -0.04 3.80 6.81
C LEU A 96 -0.60 3.27 8.13
N ALA A 97 0.29 2.86 9.02
CA ALA A 97 -0.03 2.42 10.38
C ALA A 97 0.17 3.54 11.42
N HIS A 98 0.15 4.78 10.98
CA HIS A 98 0.36 6.01 11.76
C HIS A 98 -0.34 7.20 11.09
N GLY A 99 -0.32 8.38 11.74
CA GLY A 99 -0.87 9.60 11.16
C GLY A 99 -0.09 10.11 9.94
N LEU A 100 -0.73 10.95 9.12
CA LEU A 100 -0.10 11.55 7.91
C LEU A 100 0.97 12.61 8.23
N ASP A 101 1.15 12.99 9.48
CA ASP A 101 2.12 13.97 9.95
C ASP A 101 3.55 13.42 10.07
N GLN A 102 3.72 12.12 9.85
CA GLN A 102 5.02 11.45 9.91
C GLN A 102 5.10 10.34 8.87
N ILE A 103 6.32 9.87 8.61
CA ILE A 103 6.58 8.68 7.78
C ILE A 103 7.45 7.69 8.55
N TYR A 104 6.99 6.47 8.61
CA TYR A 104 7.72 5.34 9.16
C TYR A 104 7.75 4.18 8.15
N PRO A 105 8.91 3.60 7.86
CA PRO A 105 10.25 4.04 8.28
C PRO A 105 10.68 5.38 7.65
N ARG A 106 11.48 6.16 8.36
CA ARG A 106 11.95 7.47 7.83
C ARG A 106 12.73 7.36 6.52
N LEU A 107 13.39 6.23 6.30
CA LEU A 107 14.09 5.93 5.03
C LEU A 107 13.18 5.93 3.81
N HIS A 108 11.89 5.73 4.00
CA HIS A 108 10.90 5.69 2.91
C HIS A 108 10.28 7.06 2.62
N ARG A 109 10.75 8.13 3.28
CA ARG A 109 10.16 9.45 3.15
C ARG A 109 10.18 9.99 1.73
N ASP A 110 11.29 9.84 1.00
CA ASP A 110 11.40 10.35 -0.37
C ASP A 110 10.44 9.61 -1.32
N THR A 111 10.32 8.31 -1.16
CA THR A 111 9.33 7.51 -1.89
C THR A 111 7.91 7.96 -1.56
N ALA A 112 7.60 8.19 -0.28
CA ALA A 112 6.29 8.68 0.15
C ALA A 112 5.94 10.04 -0.45
N ILE A 113 6.91 10.95 -0.56
CA ILE A 113 6.72 12.26 -1.21
C ILE A 113 6.37 12.08 -2.69
N GLN A 114 7.09 11.24 -3.41
CA GLN A 114 6.80 10.94 -4.82
C GLN A 114 5.40 10.34 -4.98
N MET A 115 4.98 9.47 -4.07
CA MET A 115 3.66 8.86 -4.09
C MET A 115 2.53 9.89 -3.95
N THR A 116 2.73 11.02 -3.30
CA THR A 116 1.70 12.06 -3.18
C THR A 116 1.34 12.72 -4.51
N SER A 117 2.22 12.65 -5.50
CA SER A 117 2.00 13.17 -6.86
C SER A 117 1.72 12.08 -7.90
N GLN A 118 1.93 10.81 -7.55
CA GLN A 118 1.69 9.65 -8.40
C GLN A 118 1.04 8.52 -7.58
N GLY A 119 -0.11 8.79 -7.00
CA GLY A 119 -0.80 7.88 -6.11
C GLY A 119 -1.29 8.58 -4.85
N GLY A 120 -0.82 8.16 -3.70
CA GLY A 120 -1.17 8.78 -2.43
C GLY A 120 -0.78 8.01 -1.18
N LEU A 121 -1.06 8.64 -0.05
CA LEU A 121 -0.93 8.09 1.28
C LEU A 121 -2.29 8.07 1.97
N LEU A 122 -2.62 6.98 2.61
CA LEU A 122 -3.93 6.72 3.21
C LEU A 122 -3.75 6.19 4.63
N THR A 123 -4.56 6.65 5.57
CA THR A 123 -4.55 6.15 6.95
C THR A 123 -5.89 6.34 7.65
N GLU A 124 -6.23 5.42 8.56
CA GLU A 124 -7.33 5.61 9.50
C GLU A 124 -6.90 6.32 10.80
N PHE A 125 -5.60 6.51 10.99
CA PHE A 125 -5.06 7.05 12.22
C PHE A 125 -4.95 8.58 12.18
N MET A 126 -5.30 9.21 13.29
CA MET A 126 -5.16 10.65 13.46
C MET A 126 -3.68 11.05 13.55
N SER A 127 -3.39 12.32 13.27
CA SER A 127 -2.08 12.92 13.50
C SER A 127 -1.57 12.63 14.91
N ARG A 128 -0.26 12.49 15.07
CA ARG A 128 0.43 12.09 16.31
C ARG A 128 0.21 10.65 16.75
N THR A 129 -0.41 9.80 15.93
CA THR A 129 -0.46 8.36 16.17
C THR A 129 0.81 7.72 15.67
N ASN A 130 1.55 7.05 16.55
CA ASN A 130 2.80 6.38 16.21
C ASN A 130 2.57 5.02 15.56
N ALA A 131 3.53 4.62 14.74
CA ALA A 131 3.56 3.28 14.18
C ALA A 131 3.95 2.26 15.26
N ASP A 132 3.04 1.36 15.59
CA ASP A 132 3.26 0.25 16.52
C ASP A 132 2.72 -1.08 15.97
N LYS A 133 3.02 -2.17 16.66
CA LYS A 133 2.64 -3.52 16.19
C LYS A 133 1.14 -3.68 16.01
N VAL A 134 0.33 -3.14 16.91
CA VAL A 134 -1.13 -3.22 16.85
C VAL A 134 -1.64 -2.47 15.63
N ASN A 135 -1.11 -1.28 15.37
CA ASN A 135 -1.51 -0.45 14.24
C ASN A 135 -1.13 -1.09 12.89
N PHE A 136 0.02 -1.76 12.80
CA PHE A 136 0.38 -2.53 11.59
C PHE A 136 -0.62 -3.65 11.30
N VAL A 137 -1.04 -4.38 12.31
CA VAL A 137 -2.05 -5.45 12.15
C VAL A 137 -3.40 -4.86 11.73
N ARG A 138 -3.85 -3.80 12.40
CA ARG A 138 -5.12 -3.13 12.08
C ARG A 138 -5.15 -2.56 10.65
N ARG A 139 -4.04 -1.94 10.23
CA ARG A 139 -3.89 -1.37 8.89
C ARG A 139 -4.04 -2.39 7.77
N ASN A 140 -3.57 -3.62 7.97
CA ASN A 140 -3.54 -4.65 6.93
C ASN A 140 -4.92 -4.99 6.38
N ARG A 141 -5.99 -4.87 7.18
CA ARG A 141 -7.35 -5.07 6.69
C ARG A 141 -7.75 -4.06 5.62
N ILE A 142 -7.25 -2.83 5.71
CA ILE A 142 -7.51 -1.77 4.72
C ILE A 142 -6.77 -2.09 3.42
N VAL A 143 -5.51 -2.49 3.49
CA VAL A 143 -4.74 -2.93 2.32
C VAL A 143 -5.46 -4.07 1.59
N ALA A 144 -5.92 -5.07 2.35
CA ALA A 144 -6.67 -6.19 1.79
C ALA A 144 -8.02 -5.77 1.19
N GLY A 145 -8.77 -4.93 1.89
CA GLY A 145 -10.11 -4.48 1.48
C GLY A 145 -10.13 -3.54 0.28
N MET A 146 -9.01 -2.92 -0.07
CA MET A 146 -8.91 -2.02 -1.21
C MET A 146 -8.68 -2.71 -2.54
N ALA A 147 -8.24 -3.96 -2.56
CA ALA A 147 -7.79 -4.66 -3.76
C ALA A 147 -8.78 -5.72 -4.25
N ASP A 148 -8.73 -5.97 -5.56
CA ASP A 148 -9.48 -7.06 -6.21
C ASP A 148 -8.87 -8.43 -5.89
N ALA A 149 -7.54 -8.49 -5.77
CA ALA A 149 -6.80 -9.71 -5.49
C ALA A 149 -5.57 -9.45 -4.63
N PRO A 150 -5.35 -10.25 -3.59
CA PRO A 150 -4.13 -10.17 -2.80
C PRO A 150 -2.97 -10.90 -3.49
N SER A 151 -1.82 -10.25 -3.60
CA SER A 151 -0.58 -10.90 -3.97
C SER A 151 0.33 -11.06 -2.74
N TRP A 152 0.59 -12.31 -2.35
CA TRP A 152 1.47 -12.66 -1.25
C TRP A 152 2.85 -13.04 -1.76
N TRP A 153 3.88 -12.31 -1.34
CA TRP A 153 5.23 -12.49 -1.85
C TRP A 153 6.21 -12.92 -0.76
N ASN A 154 6.93 -13.99 -1.08
CA ASN A 154 8.14 -14.43 -0.37
C ASN A 154 7.95 -14.64 1.14
N ARG A 155 7.06 -15.56 1.52
CA ARG A 155 7.09 -16.13 2.87
C ARG A 155 8.34 -16.98 2.97
N PRO A 156 9.30 -16.72 3.89
CA PRO A 156 10.37 -17.67 4.11
C PRO A 156 9.73 -19.02 4.45
N LYS A 157 10.13 -20.09 3.76
CA LYS A 157 9.75 -21.44 4.17
C LYS A 157 10.16 -21.56 5.62
N ARG A 158 9.23 -21.78 6.54
CA ARG A 158 9.56 -22.22 7.88
C ARG A 158 10.42 -23.48 7.68
N ALA A 159 11.66 -23.46 8.15
CA ALA A 159 12.43 -24.67 8.23
C ALA A 159 11.56 -25.67 9.01
N ALA A 160 11.22 -26.76 8.36
CA ALA A 160 10.57 -27.87 9.03
C ALA A 160 11.56 -28.37 10.07
N HIS A 161 11.23 -28.21 11.34
CA HIS A 161 11.91 -28.89 12.43
C HIS A 161 11.36 -30.30 12.55
#